data_5c81fed46491018fa824c877e011acaf
#
_entry.id   5c81fed46491018fa824c877e011acaf
#
_cell.length_a   1.000
_cell.length_b   1.000
_cell.length_c   1.000
_cell.angle_alpha   90.00
_cell.angle_beta   90.00
_cell.angle_gamma   90.00
#
_symmetry.space_group_name_H-M   'P 1'
#
loop_
_entity.id
_entity.type
_entity.pdbx_description
1 polymer ?
#
loop_
_entity_poly.entity_id
_entity_poly.type
_entity_poly.pdbx_seq_one_letter_code
_entity_poly.pdbx_strand_id
1 'polypeptide(L)'
;MTLAVSLTTLPLVAYYFHQIPWLGLVTNMVIVPLAGILVIPLGLLSGVGVLLSGTETLPLGMINQWVFDLFAHAVFGLSQVPGAEWYVASPSISSIFLFWSVLAGLVLLRHRPIIRWGCLTMLVGILIWWAWSPRTEWDPGTLRVTFLDVGQGDATFLELPDGQTILIDGGPAYRRLDIGRAVIAPYLWNRGM
;
A
#
# COMPACT_ATOMS: atom_id res chain seq x y z
N MET A 1 12.63 8.95 10.19
CA MET A 1 12.55 7.48 10.22
C MET A 1 11.50 6.93 9.26
N THR A 2 10.28 7.42 9.27
CA THR A 2 9.15 6.93 8.43
C THR A 2 9.49 6.82 6.94
N LEU A 3 10.08 7.85 6.35
CA LEU A 3 10.43 7.87 4.93
C LEU A 3 11.46 6.80 4.56
N ALA A 4 12.44 6.54 5.42
CA ALA A 4 13.44 5.51 5.19
C ALA A 4 12.81 4.11 5.25
N VAL A 5 11.95 3.84 6.23
CA VAL A 5 11.24 2.57 6.36
C VAL A 5 10.33 2.37 5.15
N SER A 6 9.52 3.37 4.79
CA SER A 6 8.60 3.28 3.64
C SER A 6 9.35 3.04 2.33
N LEU A 7 10.46 3.74 2.07
CA LEU A 7 11.27 3.50 0.88
C LEU A 7 11.89 2.10 0.86
N THR A 8 12.36 1.60 2.01
CA THR A 8 12.97 0.28 2.09
C THR A 8 11.95 -0.83 1.87
N THR A 9 10.72 -0.67 2.37
CA THR A 9 9.64 -1.66 2.24
C THR A 9 8.85 -1.54 0.94
N LEU A 10 8.94 -0.39 0.25
CA LEU A 10 8.18 -0.10 -0.97
C LEU A 10 8.26 -1.20 -2.05
N PRO A 11 9.45 -1.76 -2.38
CA PRO A 11 9.54 -2.82 -3.36
C PRO A 11 8.75 -4.07 -2.98
N LEU A 12 8.74 -4.42 -1.69
CA LEU A 12 7.97 -5.56 -1.18
C LEU A 12 6.47 -5.29 -1.23
N VAL A 13 6.06 -4.07 -0.88
CA VAL A 13 4.65 -3.66 -0.98
C VAL A 13 4.19 -3.70 -2.44
N ALA A 14 4.98 -3.18 -3.37
CA ALA A 14 4.68 -3.24 -4.79
C ALA A 14 4.62 -4.70 -5.31
N TYR A 15 5.50 -5.58 -4.82
CA TYR A 15 5.56 -6.97 -5.24
C TYR A 15 4.40 -7.81 -4.73
N TYR A 16 4.06 -7.71 -3.43
CA TYR A 16 3.04 -8.55 -2.81
C TYR A 16 1.62 -7.97 -2.90
N PHE A 17 1.49 -6.64 -2.85
CA PHE A 17 0.19 -5.96 -2.81
C PHE A 17 -0.16 -5.24 -4.11
N HIS A 18 0.74 -5.23 -5.10
CA HIS A 18 0.53 -4.58 -6.41
C HIS A 18 0.17 -3.09 -6.31
N GLN A 19 0.67 -2.39 -5.29
CA GLN A 19 0.33 -1.00 -5.04
C GLN A 19 1.52 -0.19 -4.51
N ILE A 20 1.54 1.09 -4.83
CA ILE A 20 2.45 2.08 -4.27
C ILE A 20 1.62 3.08 -3.47
N PRO A 21 1.59 2.98 -2.12
CA PRO A 21 0.80 3.85 -1.26
C PRO A 21 1.51 5.20 -1.06
N TRP A 22 1.52 6.04 -2.08
CA TRP A 22 2.24 7.32 -2.03
C TRP A 22 1.65 8.27 -0.98
N LEU A 23 0.32 8.25 -0.80
CA LEU A 23 -0.33 9.07 0.22
C LEU A 23 0.02 8.59 1.63
N GLY A 24 0.27 7.30 1.82
CA GLY A 24 0.71 6.73 3.10
C GLY A 24 1.99 7.37 3.64
N LEU A 25 2.90 7.82 2.75
CA LEU A 25 4.09 8.57 3.14
C LEU A 25 3.72 9.90 3.79
N VAL A 26 2.80 10.66 3.16
CA VAL A 26 2.34 11.97 3.64
C VAL A 26 1.51 11.78 4.91
N THR A 27 0.60 10.83 4.89
CA THR A 27 -0.27 10.51 6.02
C THR A 27 0.52 10.14 7.26
N ASN A 28 1.51 9.25 7.13
CA ASN A 28 2.37 8.87 8.26
C ASN A 28 3.18 10.03 8.82
N MET A 29 3.52 11.02 8.00
CA MET A 29 4.25 12.21 8.46
C MET A 29 3.39 13.11 9.37
N VAL A 30 2.07 13.05 9.22
CA VAL A 30 1.12 13.86 10.01
C VAL A 30 0.47 13.01 11.11
N ILE A 31 -0.07 11.85 10.75
CA ILE A 31 -0.89 11.02 11.65
C ILE A 31 -0.06 10.37 12.75
N VAL A 32 1.16 9.90 12.45
CA VAL A 32 2.00 9.25 13.46
C VAL A 32 2.45 10.23 14.55
N PRO A 33 2.94 11.45 14.25
CA PRO A 33 3.21 12.45 15.29
C PRO A 33 1.95 12.85 16.07
N LEU A 34 0.81 13.03 15.40
CA LEU A 34 -0.44 13.38 16.04
C LEU A 34 -0.87 12.31 17.06
N ALA A 35 -0.79 11.04 16.66
CA ALA A 35 -1.06 9.92 17.56
C ALA A 35 -0.08 9.89 18.73
N GLY A 36 1.23 10.03 18.46
CA GLY A 36 2.29 9.95 19.46
C GLY A 36 2.30 11.10 20.46
N ILE A 37 1.94 12.32 20.02
CA ILE A 37 2.03 13.54 20.86
C ILE A 37 0.70 13.82 21.57
N LEU A 38 -0.43 13.51 20.97
CA LEU A 38 -1.75 13.84 21.52
C LEU A 38 -2.52 12.60 22.02
N VAL A 39 -2.78 11.64 21.15
CA VAL A 39 -3.70 10.54 21.46
C VAL A 39 -3.12 9.63 22.53
N ILE A 40 -1.88 9.16 22.35
CA ILE A 40 -1.24 8.22 23.27
C ILE A 40 -0.99 8.84 24.65
N PRO A 41 -0.36 10.03 24.78
CA PRO A 41 -0.12 10.64 26.10
C PRO A 41 -1.41 10.96 26.84
N LEU A 42 -2.42 11.48 26.14
CA LEU A 42 -3.70 11.80 26.76
C LEU A 42 -4.43 10.54 27.27
N GLY A 43 -4.39 9.47 26.48
CA GLY A 43 -4.93 8.17 26.90
C GLY A 43 -4.20 7.59 28.11
N LEU A 44 -2.86 7.66 28.12
CA LEU A 44 -2.05 7.22 29.26
C LEU A 44 -2.31 8.04 30.52
N LEU A 45 -2.37 9.37 30.40
CA LEU A 45 -2.67 10.26 31.53
C LEU A 45 -4.05 9.94 32.13
N SER A 46 -5.04 9.69 31.28
CA SER A 46 -6.38 9.30 31.74
C SER A 46 -6.37 7.92 32.41
N GLY A 47 -5.65 6.95 31.85
CA GLY A 47 -5.50 5.63 32.46
C GLY A 47 -4.81 5.68 33.84
N VAL A 48 -3.73 6.43 33.97
CA VAL A 48 -3.06 6.67 35.26
C VAL A 48 -4.00 7.40 36.23
N GLY A 49 -4.76 8.38 35.73
CA GLY A 49 -5.74 9.09 36.56
C GLY A 49 -6.82 8.18 37.17
N VAL A 50 -7.33 7.22 36.39
CA VAL A 50 -8.27 6.18 36.90
C VAL A 50 -7.61 5.32 37.96
N LEU A 51 -6.40 4.85 37.73
CA LEU A 51 -5.65 4.00 38.65
C LEU A 51 -5.37 4.71 39.98
N LEU A 52 -5.09 6.00 39.98
CA LEU A 52 -4.78 6.78 41.17
C LEU A 52 -6.05 7.21 41.93
N SER A 53 -7.13 7.54 41.19
CA SER A 53 -8.37 8.03 41.82
C SER A 53 -9.30 6.90 42.27
N GLY A 54 -9.12 5.67 41.77
CA GLY A 54 -10.00 4.54 42.03
C GLY A 54 -11.43 4.74 41.51
N THR A 55 -11.65 5.74 40.63
CA THR A 55 -12.97 6.05 40.07
C THR A 55 -13.20 5.22 38.79
N GLU A 56 -14.46 4.83 38.56
CA GLU A 56 -14.84 4.15 37.29
C GLU A 56 -14.99 5.12 36.12
N THR A 57 -14.92 6.42 36.38
CA THR A 57 -15.02 7.47 35.34
C THR A 57 -13.65 7.90 34.87
N LEU A 58 -13.47 7.97 33.56
CA LEU A 58 -12.23 8.45 32.94
C LEU A 58 -12.04 9.94 33.21
N PRO A 59 -11.01 10.34 33.98
CA PRO A 59 -10.62 11.75 34.06
C PRO A 59 -10.31 12.24 32.64
N LEU A 60 -10.77 13.43 32.30
CA LEU A 60 -10.60 13.99 30.93
C LEU A 60 -11.33 13.21 29.83
N GLY A 61 -12.33 12.37 30.15
CA GLY A 61 -13.03 11.53 29.17
C GLY A 61 -13.57 12.31 27.97
N MET A 62 -14.14 13.49 28.19
CA MET A 62 -14.61 14.39 27.14
C MET A 62 -13.47 14.83 26.20
N ILE A 63 -12.33 15.20 26.76
CA ILE A 63 -11.16 15.66 25.97
C ILE A 63 -10.58 14.47 25.17
N ASN A 64 -10.48 13.30 25.81
CA ASN A 64 -10.06 12.08 25.13
C ASN A 64 -10.94 11.74 23.95
N GLN A 65 -12.27 11.79 24.15
CA GLN A 65 -13.22 11.52 23.08
C GLN A 65 -13.06 12.52 21.93
N TRP A 66 -12.96 13.81 22.24
CA TRP A 66 -12.80 14.85 21.25
C TRP A 66 -11.52 14.69 20.40
N VAL A 67 -10.40 14.41 21.08
CA VAL A 67 -9.11 14.19 20.41
C VAL A 67 -9.15 12.93 19.57
N PHE A 68 -9.76 11.85 20.09
CA PHE A 68 -9.89 10.60 19.35
C PHE A 68 -10.82 10.75 18.13
N ASP A 69 -11.95 11.43 18.29
CA ASP A 69 -12.88 11.69 17.17
C ASP A 69 -12.22 12.54 16.08
N LEU A 70 -11.49 13.59 16.47
CA LEU A 70 -10.73 14.39 15.52
C LEU A 70 -9.69 13.54 14.77
N PHE A 71 -8.95 12.70 15.50
CA PHE A 71 -7.96 11.80 14.93
C PHE A 71 -8.61 10.78 13.99
N ALA A 72 -9.71 10.15 14.40
CA ALA A 72 -10.45 9.19 13.60
C ALA A 72 -11.02 9.83 12.31
N HIS A 73 -11.58 11.03 12.40
CA HIS A 73 -12.06 11.77 11.23
C HIS A 73 -10.91 12.14 10.27
N ALA A 74 -9.75 12.54 10.80
CA ALA A 74 -8.58 12.82 9.96
C ALA A 74 -8.10 11.57 9.21
N VAL A 75 -7.99 10.42 9.91
CA VAL A 75 -7.60 9.14 9.29
C VAL A 75 -8.63 8.71 8.25
N PHE A 76 -9.92 8.77 8.60
CA PHE A 76 -11.00 8.41 7.68
C PHE A 76 -11.05 9.32 6.46
N GLY A 77 -10.93 10.64 6.64
CA GLY A 77 -10.90 11.60 5.53
C GLY A 77 -9.73 11.35 4.58
N LEU A 78 -8.54 11.04 5.12
CA LEU A 78 -7.37 10.68 4.31
C LEU A 78 -7.54 9.36 3.58
N SER A 79 -8.25 8.38 4.17
CA SER A 79 -8.51 7.09 3.53
C SER A 79 -9.49 7.18 2.35
N GLN A 80 -10.27 8.25 2.26
CA GLN A 80 -11.23 8.49 1.18
C GLN A 80 -10.63 9.24 -0.01
N VAL A 81 -9.35 9.65 0.04
CA VAL A 81 -8.71 10.38 -1.05
C VAL A 81 -8.58 9.47 -2.27
N PRO A 82 -9.25 9.79 -3.38
CA PRO A 82 -9.14 8.98 -4.59
C PRO A 82 -7.70 9.04 -5.13
N GLY A 83 -7.19 7.91 -5.59
CA GLY A 83 -5.82 7.82 -6.09
C GLY A 83 -4.74 7.84 -5.01
N ALA A 84 -5.09 7.59 -3.73
CA ALA A 84 -4.14 7.44 -2.62
C ALA A 84 -3.11 6.33 -2.84
N GLU A 85 -3.44 5.38 -3.67
CA GLU A 85 -2.64 4.22 -4.05
C GLU A 85 -2.54 4.13 -5.56
N TRP A 86 -1.35 3.87 -6.06
CA TRP A 86 -1.14 3.52 -7.47
C TRP A 86 -1.00 2.02 -7.59
N TYR A 87 -1.88 1.42 -8.37
CA TYR A 87 -1.77 0.00 -8.67
C TYR A 87 -0.71 -0.23 -9.74
N VAL A 88 0.18 -1.16 -9.47
CA VAL A 88 1.33 -1.48 -10.33
C VAL A 88 1.41 -2.98 -10.56
N ALA A 89 1.94 -3.38 -11.70
CA ALA A 89 2.32 -4.78 -11.89
C ALA A 89 3.45 -5.15 -10.92
N SER A 90 3.52 -6.42 -10.51
CA SER A 90 4.61 -6.88 -9.66
C SER A 90 5.96 -6.59 -10.30
N PRO A 91 6.84 -5.84 -9.63
CA PRO A 91 8.19 -5.63 -10.13
C PRO A 91 8.96 -6.95 -10.17
N SER A 92 9.85 -7.11 -11.16
CA SER A 92 10.70 -8.28 -11.22
C SER A 92 11.67 -8.31 -10.04
N ILE A 93 12.04 -9.50 -9.60
CA ILE A 93 13.00 -9.70 -8.49
C ILE A 93 14.32 -8.94 -8.75
N SER A 94 14.80 -8.96 -10.00
CA SER A 94 16.00 -8.21 -10.39
C SER A 94 15.85 -6.69 -10.22
N SER A 95 14.68 -6.13 -10.54
CA SER A 95 14.43 -4.70 -10.35
C SER A 95 14.31 -4.31 -8.87
N ILE A 96 13.83 -5.22 -8.01
CA ILE A 96 13.81 -5.04 -6.56
C ILE A 96 15.24 -4.96 -6.00
N PHE A 97 16.10 -5.89 -6.40
CA PHE A 97 17.51 -5.87 -6.01
C PHE A 97 18.23 -4.62 -6.52
N LEU A 98 17.94 -4.19 -7.77
CA LEU A 98 18.47 -2.96 -8.32
C LEU A 98 18.04 -1.75 -7.48
N PHE A 99 16.76 -1.66 -7.13
CA PHE A 99 16.23 -0.58 -6.28
C PHE A 99 16.98 -0.51 -4.94
N TRP A 100 17.13 -1.64 -4.24
CA TRP A 100 17.85 -1.65 -2.96
C TRP A 100 19.34 -1.35 -3.11
N SER A 101 19.98 -1.79 -4.19
CA SER A 101 21.38 -1.47 -4.48
C SER A 101 21.58 0.03 -4.70
N VAL A 102 20.68 0.68 -5.44
CA VAL A 102 20.70 2.13 -5.66
C VAL A 102 20.40 2.90 -4.37
N LEU A 103 19.45 2.42 -3.57
CA LEU A 103 19.15 3.00 -2.26
C LEU A 103 20.33 2.90 -1.30
N ALA A 104 21.01 1.76 -1.26
CA ALA A 104 22.24 1.58 -0.49
C ALA A 104 23.36 2.50 -1.00
N GLY A 105 23.53 2.63 -2.32
CA GLY A 105 24.47 3.57 -2.94
C GLY A 105 24.21 5.03 -2.52
N LEU A 106 22.93 5.42 -2.50
CA LEU A 106 22.52 6.76 -2.05
C LEU A 106 22.93 7.04 -0.60
N VAL A 107 22.84 6.05 0.28
CA VAL A 107 23.20 6.19 1.71
C VAL A 107 24.71 6.13 1.90
N LEU A 108 25.38 5.15 1.31
CA LEU A 108 26.81 4.92 1.51
C LEU A 108 27.68 6.00 0.84
N LEU A 109 27.27 6.47 -0.35
CA LEU A 109 28.02 7.43 -1.16
C LEU A 109 27.45 8.86 -1.05
N ARG A 110 26.70 9.14 0.02
CA ARG A 110 26.04 10.43 0.25
C ARG A 110 26.96 11.66 0.19
N HIS A 111 28.27 11.49 0.44
CA HIS A 111 29.26 12.56 0.41
C HIS A 111 29.73 12.92 -1.02
N ARG A 112 29.36 12.13 -2.02
CA ARG A 112 29.68 12.38 -3.43
C ARG A 112 28.44 12.95 -4.16
N PRO A 113 28.39 14.28 -4.37
CA PRO A 113 27.16 14.91 -4.89
C PRO A 113 26.72 14.38 -6.25
N ILE A 114 27.67 14.09 -7.15
CA ILE A 114 27.35 13.57 -8.49
C ILE A 114 26.69 12.18 -8.36
N ILE A 115 27.22 11.29 -7.53
CA ILE A 115 26.69 9.94 -7.34
C ILE A 115 25.32 10.02 -6.66
N ARG A 116 25.15 10.91 -5.67
CA ARG A 116 23.87 11.12 -5.00
C ARG A 116 22.75 11.50 -5.99
N TRP A 117 23.02 12.47 -6.87
CA TRP A 117 22.05 12.89 -7.88
C TRP A 117 21.79 11.75 -8.89
N GLY A 118 22.82 11.01 -9.29
CA GLY A 118 22.68 9.82 -10.13
C GLY A 118 21.80 8.73 -9.49
N CYS A 119 21.99 8.44 -8.20
CA CYS A 119 21.14 7.49 -7.48
C CYS A 119 19.69 7.98 -7.37
N LEU A 120 19.47 9.27 -7.08
CA LEU A 120 18.12 9.84 -7.00
C LEU A 120 17.39 9.76 -8.35
N THR A 121 18.05 10.15 -9.44
CA THR A 121 17.44 10.05 -10.79
C THR A 121 17.15 8.61 -11.16
N MET A 122 18.02 7.67 -10.78
CA MET A 122 17.82 6.24 -11.04
C MET A 122 16.66 5.67 -10.22
N LEU A 123 16.51 6.04 -8.94
CA LEU A 123 15.36 5.65 -8.13
C LEU A 123 14.05 6.16 -8.73
N VAL A 124 14.00 7.43 -9.14
CA VAL A 124 12.83 8.00 -9.82
C VAL A 124 12.55 7.25 -11.12
N GLY A 125 13.58 6.95 -11.90
CA GLY A 125 13.45 6.15 -13.14
C GLY A 125 12.87 4.76 -12.89
N ILE A 126 13.32 4.06 -11.84
CA ILE A 126 12.78 2.74 -11.46
C ILE A 126 11.30 2.85 -11.06
N LEU A 127 10.92 3.86 -10.28
CA LEU A 127 9.52 4.08 -9.87
C LEU A 127 8.62 4.40 -11.08
N ILE A 128 9.10 5.23 -12.00
CA ILE A 128 8.39 5.51 -13.26
C ILE A 128 8.27 4.24 -14.10
N TRP A 129 9.34 3.46 -14.18
CA TRP A 129 9.32 2.16 -14.85
C TRP A 129 8.27 1.22 -14.28
N TRP A 130 8.19 1.09 -12.94
CA TRP A 130 7.18 0.25 -12.30
C TRP A 130 5.75 0.77 -12.52
N ALA A 131 5.56 2.09 -12.51
CA ALA A 131 4.25 2.71 -12.77
C ALA A 131 3.77 2.50 -14.22
N TRP A 132 4.70 2.48 -15.18
CA TRP A 132 4.41 2.38 -16.62
C TRP A 132 4.90 1.09 -17.27
N SER A 133 5.40 0.14 -16.51
CA SER A 133 5.84 -1.14 -17.08
C SER A 133 4.72 -1.76 -17.92
N PRO A 134 5.00 -2.15 -19.18
CA PRO A 134 4.01 -2.85 -19.99
C PRO A 134 3.63 -4.14 -19.27
N ARG A 135 2.36 -4.21 -19.00
CA ARG A 135 1.72 -5.28 -18.30
C ARG A 135 1.48 -6.38 -19.31
N THR A 136 1.54 -7.61 -18.92
CA THR A 136 1.58 -8.84 -19.71
C THR A 136 0.88 -8.73 -21.06
N GLU A 137 1.63 -8.91 -22.13
CA GLU A 137 1.16 -8.77 -23.49
C GLU A 137 -0.06 -9.67 -23.75
N TRP A 138 -1.15 -9.06 -24.16
CA TRP A 138 -2.21 -9.75 -24.85
C TRP A 138 -1.68 -10.13 -26.24
N ASP A 139 -1.83 -11.41 -26.60
CA ASP A 139 -1.43 -11.91 -27.90
C ASP A 139 -2.62 -11.81 -28.86
N PRO A 140 -2.64 -10.83 -29.78
CA PRO A 140 -3.75 -10.61 -30.70
C PRO A 140 -4.07 -11.86 -31.50
N GLY A 141 -5.37 -12.22 -31.58
CA GLY A 141 -5.82 -13.38 -32.32
C GLY A 141 -5.78 -14.70 -31.56
N THR A 142 -5.37 -14.71 -30.29
CA THR A 142 -5.44 -15.90 -29.43
C THR A 142 -6.54 -15.79 -28.40
N LEU A 143 -7.21 -16.91 -28.13
CA LEU A 143 -8.07 -17.08 -26.97
C LEU A 143 -7.22 -17.59 -25.81
N ARG A 144 -7.16 -16.81 -24.72
CA ARG A 144 -6.53 -17.27 -23.48
C ARG A 144 -7.59 -17.50 -22.42
N VAL A 145 -7.56 -18.68 -21.83
CA VAL A 145 -8.43 -19.07 -20.72
C VAL A 145 -7.56 -19.29 -19.50
N THR A 146 -7.84 -18.55 -18.43
CA THR A 146 -7.09 -18.64 -17.17
C THR A 146 -8.06 -19.03 -16.06
N PHE A 147 -7.78 -20.14 -15.39
CA PHE A 147 -8.49 -20.56 -14.19
C PHE A 147 -7.76 -19.98 -12.99
N LEU A 148 -8.46 -19.17 -12.18
CA LEU A 148 -7.90 -18.54 -11.00
C LEU A 148 -8.14 -19.44 -9.79
N ASP A 149 -7.11 -19.63 -8.97
CA ASP A 149 -7.23 -20.36 -7.71
C ASP A 149 -7.91 -19.48 -6.66
N VAL A 150 -9.20 -19.66 -6.52
CA VAL A 150 -10.07 -18.94 -5.58
C VAL A 150 -10.46 -19.81 -4.37
N GLY A 151 -9.83 -20.97 -4.21
CA GLY A 151 -10.11 -21.94 -3.17
C GLY A 151 -11.36 -22.77 -3.48
N GLN A 152 -12.40 -22.69 -2.64
CA GLN A 152 -13.66 -23.39 -2.91
C GLN A 152 -14.52 -22.54 -3.85
N GLY A 153 -14.64 -22.95 -5.10
CA GLY A 153 -15.41 -22.28 -6.15
C GLY A 153 -14.60 -22.12 -7.42
N ASP A 154 -15.19 -21.47 -8.40
CA ASP A 154 -14.60 -21.26 -9.72
C ASP A 154 -14.41 -19.77 -9.99
N ALA A 155 -13.36 -19.42 -10.70
CA ALA A 155 -13.17 -18.13 -11.33
C ALA A 155 -12.38 -18.32 -12.61
N THR A 156 -12.97 -17.99 -13.73
CA THR A 156 -12.35 -18.16 -15.05
C THR A 156 -12.26 -16.83 -15.75
N PHE A 157 -11.06 -16.45 -16.13
CA PHE A 157 -10.80 -15.25 -16.88
C PHE A 157 -10.48 -15.57 -18.34
N LEU A 158 -11.24 -14.99 -19.26
CA LEU A 158 -11.10 -15.14 -20.70
C LEU A 158 -10.54 -13.87 -21.31
N GLU A 159 -9.51 -14.00 -22.12
CA GLU A 159 -9.00 -12.96 -23.00
C GLU A 159 -9.31 -13.39 -24.43
N LEU A 160 -10.21 -12.68 -25.09
CA LEU A 160 -10.68 -13.00 -26.44
C LEU A 160 -9.72 -12.48 -27.51
N PRO A 161 -9.74 -13.08 -28.72
CA PRO A 161 -8.87 -12.68 -29.82
C PRO A 161 -9.02 -11.21 -30.27
N ASP A 162 -10.13 -10.58 -29.97
CA ASP A 162 -10.44 -9.18 -30.28
C ASP A 162 -10.05 -8.19 -29.16
N GLY A 163 -9.44 -8.68 -28.06
CA GLY A 163 -9.04 -7.88 -26.91
C GLY A 163 -10.13 -7.69 -25.85
N GLN A 164 -11.31 -8.23 -26.06
CA GLN A 164 -12.33 -8.22 -25.02
C GLN A 164 -11.98 -9.22 -23.91
N THR A 165 -12.41 -8.90 -22.70
CA THR A 165 -12.16 -9.74 -21.53
C THR A 165 -13.47 -10.09 -20.84
N ILE A 166 -13.57 -11.34 -20.38
CA ILE A 166 -14.74 -11.84 -19.67
C ILE A 166 -14.26 -12.53 -18.40
N LEU A 167 -14.85 -12.15 -17.28
CA LEU A 167 -14.71 -12.89 -16.03
C LEU A 167 -15.98 -13.72 -15.81
N ILE A 168 -15.81 -15.03 -15.70
CA ILE A 168 -16.89 -15.97 -15.40
C ILE A 168 -16.70 -16.41 -13.97
N ASP A 169 -17.67 -16.09 -13.12
CA ASP A 169 -17.66 -16.29 -11.69
C ASP A 169 -16.51 -15.50 -10.98
N GLY A 170 -16.66 -15.24 -9.72
CA GLY A 170 -15.72 -14.50 -8.89
C GLY A 170 -15.29 -15.27 -7.65
N GLY A 171 -15.59 -16.56 -7.59
CA GLY A 171 -15.34 -17.38 -6.43
C GLY A 171 -16.30 -17.11 -5.26
N PRO A 172 -16.10 -17.78 -4.14
CA PRO A 172 -17.01 -17.73 -3.00
C PRO A 172 -16.93 -16.41 -2.24
N ALA A 173 -18.06 -15.99 -1.70
CA ALA A 173 -18.12 -14.86 -0.77
C ALA A 173 -17.88 -15.33 0.67
N TYR A 174 -16.74 -14.98 1.25
CA TYR A 174 -16.44 -15.25 2.66
C TYR A 174 -16.70 -14.00 3.51
N ARG A 175 -17.16 -14.18 4.74
CA ARG A 175 -17.43 -13.07 5.68
C ARG A 175 -16.21 -12.19 5.97
N ARG A 176 -14.99 -12.72 5.87
CA ARG A 176 -13.73 -12.04 6.24
C ARG A 176 -12.71 -11.96 5.10
N LEU A 177 -12.97 -12.56 3.96
CA LEU A 177 -12.04 -12.59 2.83
C LEU A 177 -12.81 -12.27 1.56
N ASP A 178 -12.45 -11.15 0.96
CA ASP A 178 -12.90 -10.73 -0.36
C ASP A 178 -11.96 -11.35 -1.41
N ILE A 179 -12.42 -12.40 -2.07
CA ILE A 179 -11.68 -13.10 -3.12
C ILE A 179 -11.44 -12.19 -4.33
N GLY A 180 -12.39 -11.31 -4.64
CA GLY A 180 -12.22 -10.31 -5.69
C GLY A 180 -10.98 -9.46 -5.43
N ARG A 181 -10.82 -8.98 -4.21
CA ARG A 181 -9.67 -8.15 -3.82
C ARG A 181 -8.37 -8.96 -3.58
N ALA A 182 -8.49 -10.20 -3.09
CA ALA A 182 -7.32 -10.99 -2.71
C ALA A 182 -6.67 -11.73 -3.89
N VAL A 183 -7.47 -12.14 -4.90
CA VAL A 183 -7.00 -12.99 -6.02
C VAL A 183 -7.26 -12.33 -7.36
N ILE A 184 -8.50 -11.92 -7.63
CA ILE A 184 -8.90 -11.46 -8.97
C ILE A 184 -8.26 -10.10 -9.28
N ALA A 185 -8.37 -9.13 -8.39
CA ALA A 185 -7.83 -7.80 -8.62
C ALA A 185 -6.29 -7.80 -8.82
N PRO A 186 -5.47 -8.49 -8.00
CA PRO A 186 -4.04 -8.64 -8.25
C PRO A 186 -3.73 -9.27 -9.62
N TYR A 187 -4.50 -10.27 -10.04
CA TYR A 187 -4.33 -10.86 -11.36
C TYR A 187 -4.61 -9.83 -12.47
N LEU A 188 -5.72 -9.07 -12.36
CA LEU A 188 -6.08 -8.04 -13.33
C LEU A 188 -5.04 -6.90 -13.35
N TRP A 189 -4.56 -6.44 -12.20
CA TRP A 189 -3.51 -5.41 -12.13
C TRP A 189 -2.21 -5.86 -12.79
N ASN A 190 -1.82 -7.13 -12.64
CA ASN A 190 -0.66 -7.69 -13.36
C ASN A 190 -0.87 -7.70 -14.87
N ARG A 191 -2.13 -7.78 -15.34
CA ARG A 191 -2.51 -7.71 -16.75
C ARG A 191 -2.70 -6.28 -17.25
N GLY A 192 -2.73 -5.29 -16.35
CA GLY A 192 -2.88 -3.90 -16.70
C GLY A 192 -4.31 -3.43 -16.93
N MET A 193 -5.21 -4.14 -16.30
CA MET A 193 -6.64 -3.83 -16.30
C MET A 193 -7.05 -3.15 -15.00
#